data_0b13a1c4796378b667bd6f49151d6f62
#
_entry.id   0b13a1c4796378b667bd6f49151d6f62
#
_cell.length_a   1.000
_cell.length_b   1.000
_cell.length_c   1.000
_cell.angle_alpha   90.00
_cell.angle_beta   90.00
_cell.angle_gamma   90.00
#
_symmetry.space_group_name_H-M   'P 1'
#
loop_
_entity.id
_entity.type
_entity.pdbx_description
1 polymer ?
#
loop_
_entity_poly.entity_id
_entity_poly.type
_entity_poly.pdbx_seq_one_letter_code
_entity_poly.pdbx_strand_id
1 'polypeptide(L)'
;ISFELLRIEQYVEMVLGYLRLDADSSDYVIQYYDLDAILKQSIRKFSAQFIQKKIRLDYRPVQCQVLTDEKWLAFVIEQVLSNALKYTKSGGVITIAMPNPMMLCIRDTGIGIAPEDLPRIFEKGYTGYNGRLDKKASGIGLYLCRRICDNLGHRIWANSSVNQGTVIWLDLKSAPLEVE
;
A
#
# COMPACT_ATOMS: atom_id res chain seq x y z
N ILE A 1 -3.86 10.77 19.03
CA ILE A 1 -5.01 10.38 18.17
C ILE A 1 -5.36 8.94 18.53
N SER A 2 -6.65 8.68 18.88
CA SER A 2 -7.06 7.33 19.22
C SER A 2 -7.04 6.42 17.98
N PHE A 3 -6.82 5.13 18.18
CA PHE A 3 -6.80 4.11 17.11
C PHE A 3 -8.09 4.14 16.26
N GLU A 4 -9.24 4.38 16.88
CA GLU A 4 -10.53 4.49 16.20
C GLU A 4 -10.60 5.70 15.27
N LEU A 5 -10.07 6.85 15.67
CA LEU A 5 -10.02 8.06 14.83
C LEU A 5 -9.15 7.86 13.60
N LEU A 6 -7.98 7.24 13.76
CA LEU A 6 -7.09 6.96 12.62
C LEU A 6 -7.74 6.01 11.60
N ARG A 7 -8.51 5.03 12.08
CA ARG A 7 -9.28 4.11 11.20
C ARG A 7 -10.39 4.84 10.44
N ILE A 8 -11.09 5.74 11.10
CA ILE A 8 -12.14 6.56 10.47
C ILE A 8 -11.50 7.45 9.40
N GLU A 9 -10.40 8.12 9.71
CA GLU A 9 -9.66 8.95 8.76
C GLU A 9 -9.23 8.13 7.52
N GLN A 10 -8.63 6.98 7.70
CA GLN A 10 -8.24 6.08 6.62
C GLN A 10 -9.43 5.65 5.75
N TYR A 11 -10.57 5.35 6.38
CA TYR A 11 -11.77 4.97 5.65
C TYR A 11 -12.33 6.14 4.84
N VAL A 12 -12.39 7.34 5.42
CA VAL A 12 -12.84 8.56 4.73
C VAL A 12 -11.89 8.89 3.55
N GLU A 13 -10.58 8.85 3.76
CA GLU A 13 -9.61 9.07 2.69
C GLU A 13 -9.75 8.05 1.56
N MET A 14 -10.02 6.79 1.89
CA MET A 14 -10.25 5.74 0.90
C MET A 14 -11.51 6.01 0.07
N VAL A 15 -12.62 6.40 0.70
CA VAL A 15 -13.88 6.73 0.00
C VAL A 15 -13.70 7.97 -0.88
N LEU A 16 -13.05 9.01 -0.36
CA LEU A 16 -12.74 10.22 -1.13
C LEU A 16 -11.81 9.92 -2.31
N GLY A 17 -10.80 9.08 -2.10
CA GLY A 17 -9.91 8.59 -3.16
C GLY A 17 -10.69 7.87 -4.26
N TYR A 18 -11.60 6.99 -3.88
CA TYR A 18 -12.48 6.30 -4.82
C TYR A 18 -13.31 7.27 -5.67
N LEU A 19 -13.98 8.24 -5.01
CA LEU A 19 -14.80 9.23 -5.70
C LEU A 19 -13.97 10.13 -6.65
N ARG A 20 -12.76 10.50 -6.24
CA ARG A 20 -11.86 11.32 -7.06
C ARG A 20 -11.33 10.57 -8.29
N LEU A 21 -11.06 9.27 -8.16
CA LEU A 21 -10.60 8.44 -9.28
C LEU A 21 -11.70 8.17 -10.31
N ASP A 22 -12.97 8.13 -9.89
CA ASP A 22 -14.12 7.97 -10.77
C ASP A 22 -14.55 9.29 -11.45
N ALA A 23 -14.13 10.44 -10.90
CA ALA A 23 -14.29 11.71 -11.58
C ALA A 23 -13.21 11.85 -12.67
N ASP A 24 -13.59 12.14 -13.91
CA ASP A 24 -12.69 12.34 -15.07
C ASP A 24 -11.66 13.49 -14.90
N SER A 25 -11.60 14.11 -13.74
CA SER A 25 -10.78 15.29 -13.39
C SER A 25 -9.80 15.02 -12.24
N SER A 26 -9.14 13.86 -12.18
CA SER A 26 -8.04 13.72 -11.23
C SER A 26 -6.85 14.52 -11.73
N ASP A 27 -6.67 15.73 -11.21
CA ASP A 27 -5.50 16.56 -11.47
C ASP A 27 -4.27 15.94 -10.80
N TYR A 28 -3.58 15.05 -11.52
CA TYR A 28 -2.29 14.50 -11.06
C TYR A 28 -1.20 15.55 -11.21
N VAL A 29 -0.43 15.77 -10.15
CA VAL A 29 0.77 16.61 -10.17
C VAL A 29 1.99 15.71 -10.33
N ILE A 30 2.32 15.37 -11.58
CA ILE A 30 3.42 14.46 -11.91
C ILE A 30 4.73 15.24 -11.96
N GLN A 31 5.65 14.90 -11.05
CA GLN A 31 7.01 15.42 -11.02
C GLN A 31 7.95 14.46 -10.28
N TYR A 32 9.25 14.76 -10.24
CA TYR A 32 10.20 13.95 -9.49
C TYR A 32 10.11 14.25 -8.00
N TYR A 33 9.92 13.20 -7.21
CA TYR A 33 9.89 13.27 -5.74
C TYR A 33 10.92 12.33 -5.13
N ASP A 34 11.46 12.72 -3.98
CA ASP A 34 12.28 11.85 -3.15
C ASP A 34 11.41 10.75 -2.51
N LEU A 35 11.60 9.52 -2.95
CA LEU A 35 10.85 8.37 -2.45
C LEU A 35 11.07 8.14 -0.95
N ASP A 36 12.28 8.38 -0.46
CA ASP A 36 12.61 8.22 0.97
C ASP A 36 11.79 9.18 1.85
N ALA A 37 11.59 10.41 1.39
CA ALA A 37 10.75 11.38 2.07
C ALA A 37 9.29 10.92 2.15
N ILE A 38 8.72 10.40 1.05
CA ILE A 38 7.36 9.85 1.00
C ILE A 38 7.22 8.66 1.97
N LEU A 39 8.17 7.73 1.94
CA LEU A 39 8.17 6.55 2.80
C LEU A 39 8.24 6.94 4.29
N LYS A 40 9.15 7.83 4.65
CA LYS A 40 9.29 8.30 6.05
C LYS A 40 8.03 8.99 6.55
N GLN A 41 7.39 9.81 5.73
CA GLN A 41 6.15 10.48 6.08
C GLN A 41 5.00 9.46 6.29
N SER A 42 4.86 8.50 5.39
CA SER A 42 3.87 7.42 5.50
C SER A 42 4.12 6.57 6.75
N ILE A 43 5.35 6.17 7.01
CA ILE A 43 5.73 5.38 8.20
C ILE A 43 5.36 6.12 9.49
N ARG A 44 5.61 7.43 9.57
CA ARG A 44 5.29 8.24 10.76
C ARG A 44 3.81 8.20 11.14
N LYS A 45 2.90 8.17 10.16
CA LYS A 45 1.46 8.05 10.40
C LYS A 45 1.09 6.78 11.17
N PHE A 46 1.85 5.71 10.97
CA PHE A 46 1.59 4.40 11.59
C PHE A 46 2.45 4.09 12.81
N SER A 47 3.31 5.00 13.25
CA SER A 47 4.26 4.76 14.35
C SER A 47 3.58 4.27 15.63
N ALA A 48 2.46 4.86 16.02
CA ALA A 48 1.68 4.41 17.18
C ALA A 48 1.16 2.98 17.05
N GLN A 49 0.74 2.57 15.85
CA GLN A 49 0.24 1.22 15.59
C GLN A 49 1.38 0.18 15.65
N PHE A 50 2.55 0.50 15.12
CA PHE A 50 3.75 -0.36 15.24
C PHE A 50 4.07 -0.64 16.70
N ILE A 51 4.09 0.41 17.53
CA ILE A 51 4.37 0.30 18.97
C ILE A 51 3.29 -0.51 19.68
N GLN A 52 2.02 -0.18 19.49
CA GLN A 52 0.88 -0.81 20.16
C GLN A 52 0.79 -2.31 19.83
N LYS A 53 0.99 -2.66 18.57
CA LYS A 53 0.97 -4.06 18.11
C LYS A 53 2.28 -4.80 18.36
N LYS A 54 3.32 -4.13 18.85
CA LYS A 54 4.67 -4.68 19.04
C LYS A 54 5.22 -5.30 17.75
N ILE A 55 4.98 -4.65 16.61
CA ILE A 55 5.49 -5.05 15.30
C ILE A 55 6.78 -4.29 15.06
N ARG A 56 7.85 -5.01 14.69
CA ARG A 56 9.12 -4.41 14.33
C ARG A 56 9.09 -3.91 12.90
N LEU A 57 9.53 -2.68 12.70
CA LEU A 57 9.79 -2.13 11.37
C LEU A 57 11.27 -2.33 11.02
N ASP A 58 11.54 -2.99 9.89
CA ASP A 58 12.85 -3.06 9.25
C ASP A 58 12.82 -2.17 8.00
N TYR A 59 13.24 -0.93 8.18
CA TYR A 59 13.26 0.06 7.10
C TYR A 59 14.68 0.33 6.64
N ARG A 60 14.91 0.16 5.36
CA ARG A 60 16.18 0.49 4.70
C ARG A 60 15.97 1.77 3.87
N PRO A 61 16.62 2.89 4.25
CA PRO A 61 16.53 4.14 3.48
C PRO A 61 16.86 3.92 2.01
N VAL A 62 16.08 4.55 1.14
CA VAL A 62 16.23 4.43 -0.31
C VAL A 62 16.67 5.78 -0.90
N GLN A 63 17.71 5.78 -1.75
CA GLN A 63 18.14 6.97 -2.48
C GLN A 63 17.59 6.90 -3.89
N CYS A 64 16.36 7.41 -4.07
CA CYS A 64 15.65 7.28 -5.33
C CYS A 64 14.72 8.46 -5.57
N GLN A 65 14.83 9.06 -6.77
CA GLN A 65 13.84 10.02 -7.28
C GLN A 65 12.86 9.27 -8.17
N VAL A 66 11.56 9.46 -7.94
CA VAL A 66 10.48 8.80 -8.67
C VAL A 66 9.62 9.84 -9.37
N LEU A 67 9.35 9.65 -10.67
CA LEU A 67 8.39 10.45 -11.40
C LEU A 67 6.98 9.95 -11.08
N THR A 68 6.23 10.73 -10.31
CA THR A 68 4.95 10.29 -9.74
C THR A 68 4.14 11.49 -9.26
N ASP A 69 2.96 11.23 -8.68
CA ASP A 69 2.24 12.16 -7.82
C ASP A 69 2.48 11.77 -6.35
N GLU A 70 2.99 12.71 -5.56
CA GLU A 70 3.37 12.46 -4.16
C GLU A 70 2.19 11.96 -3.30
N LYS A 71 1.03 12.60 -3.43
CA LYS A 71 -0.15 12.30 -2.60
C LYS A 71 -0.73 10.93 -2.95
N TRP A 72 -0.80 10.62 -4.23
CA TRP A 72 -1.34 9.36 -4.69
C TRP A 72 -0.40 8.18 -4.41
N LEU A 73 0.91 8.36 -4.58
CA LEU A 73 1.88 7.33 -4.20
C LEU A 73 1.91 7.12 -2.67
N ALA A 74 1.84 8.20 -1.88
CA ALA A 74 1.71 8.09 -0.42
C ALA A 74 0.46 7.31 -0.02
N PHE A 75 -0.68 7.56 -0.66
CA PHE A 75 -1.92 6.80 -0.44
C PHE A 75 -1.71 5.30 -0.67
N VAL A 76 -1.08 4.91 -1.79
CA VAL A 76 -0.79 3.50 -2.09
C VAL A 76 0.07 2.86 -1.00
N ILE A 77 1.17 3.53 -0.61
CA ILE A 77 2.09 3.06 0.44
C ILE A 77 1.34 2.90 1.77
N GLU A 78 0.51 3.86 2.14
CA GLU A 78 -0.26 3.87 3.38
C GLU A 78 -1.31 2.74 3.40
N GLN A 79 -1.99 2.46 2.28
CA GLN A 79 -2.91 1.32 2.19
C GLN A 79 -2.19 -0.02 2.35
N VAL A 80 -1.03 -0.17 1.73
CA VAL A 80 -0.20 -1.38 1.87
C VAL A 80 0.29 -1.56 3.30
N LEU A 81 0.77 -0.49 3.95
CA LEU A 81 1.20 -0.51 5.35
C LEU A 81 0.05 -0.83 6.29
N SER A 82 -1.11 -0.25 6.08
CA SER A 82 -2.33 -0.54 6.84
C SER A 82 -2.70 -2.02 6.78
N ASN A 83 -2.66 -2.62 5.59
CA ASN A 83 -2.90 -4.05 5.41
C ASN A 83 -1.82 -4.90 6.09
N ALA A 84 -0.55 -4.57 5.93
CA ALA A 84 0.55 -5.28 6.59
C ALA A 84 0.39 -5.27 8.12
N LEU A 85 0.09 -4.11 8.71
CA LEU A 85 -0.17 -3.99 10.14
C LEU A 85 -1.42 -4.75 10.59
N LYS A 86 -2.47 -4.76 9.77
CA LYS A 86 -3.72 -5.46 10.06
C LYS A 86 -3.51 -6.98 10.17
N TYR A 87 -2.78 -7.56 9.23
CA TYR A 87 -2.63 -9.01 9.09
C TYR A 87 -1.38 -9.58 9.74
N THR A 88 -0.48 -8.75 10.26
CA THR A 88 0.67 -9.18 11.03
C THR A 88 0.31 -9.29 12.51
N LYS A 89 0.69 -10.43 13.12
CA LYS A 89 0.49 -10.67 14.55
C LYS A 89 1.50 -9.86 15.38
N SER A 90 1.19 -9.68 16.66
CA SER A 90 2.12 -9.08 17.63
C SER A 90 3.46 -9.84 17.62
N GLY A 91 4.56 -9.09 17.66
CA GLY A 91 5.91 -9.64 17.57
C GLY A 91 6.40 -9.90 16.13
N GLY A 92 5.55 -9.68 15.12
CA GLY A 92 5.94 -9.82 13.73
C GLY A 92 6.84 -8.68 13.21
N VAL A 93 7.18 -8.75 11.93
CA VAL A 93 8.09 -7.81 11.28
C VAL A 93 7.46 -7.31 9.98
N ILE A 94 7.58 -6.01 9.73
CA ILE A 94 7.32 -5.40 8.44
C ILE A 94 8.62 -4.82 7.91
N THR A 95 9.02 -5.23 6.71
CA THR A 95 10.24 -4.79 6.03
C THR A 95 9.88 -3.91 4.84
N ILE A 96 10.52 -2.76 4.71
CA ILE A 96 10.43 -1.88 3.55
C ILE A 96 11.82 -1.75 2.95
N ALA A 97 12.00 -2.15 1.71
CA ALA A 97 13.28 -2.14 1.01
C ALA A 97 13.12 -1.96 -0.50
N MET A 98 14.20 -1.58 -1.15
CA MET A 98 14.32 -1.52 -2.61
C MET A 98 15.47 -2.44 -3.05
N PRO A 99 15.21 -3.75 -3.24
CA PRO A 99 16.25 -4.70 -3.59
C PRO A 99 16.81 -4.51 -5.00
N ASN A 100 16.04 -3.92 -5.89
CA ASN A 100 16.43 -3.57 -7.25
C ASN A 100 16.07 -2.11 -7.55
N PRO A 101 16.75 -1.44 -8.49
CA PRO A 101 16.41 -0.07 -8.87
C PRO A 101 14.93 0.09 -9.25
N MET A 102 14.27 1.08 -8.69
CA MET A 102 12.86 1.40 -8.90
C MET A 102 11.86 0.32 -8.47
N MET A 103 12.33 -0.73 -7.78
CA MET A 103 11.51 -1.84 -7.31
C MET A 103 11.38 -1.79 -5.79
N LEU A 104 10.32 -1.18 -5.31
CA LEU A 104 10.00 -1.11 -3.87
C LEU A 104 9.28 -2.38 -3.44
N CYS A 105 9.65 -2.95 -2.30
CA CYS A 105 8.91 -4.02 -1.66
C CYS A 105 8.52 -3.66 -0.22
N ILE A 106 7.29 -4.02 0.13
CA ILE A 106 6.78 -3.98 1.50
C ILE A 106 6.39 -5.41 1.86
N ARG A 107 7.14 -6.01 2.78
CA ARG A 107 6.97 -7.40 3.22
C ARG A 107 6.46 -7.41 4.66
N ASP A 108 5.50 -8.25 4.93
CA ASP A 108 5.06 -8.59 6.29
C ASP A 108 5.28 -10.07 6.60
N THR A 109 5.33 -10.40 7.89
CA THR A 109 5.37 -11.78 8.41
C THR A 109 4.00 -12.21 8.94
N GLY A 110 2.93 -11.76 8.24
CA GLY A 110 1.55 -11.99 8.64
C GLY A 110 1.02 -13.37 8.28
N ILE A 111 -0.31 -13.47 8.31
CA ILE A 111 -1.03 -14.72 8.05
C ILE A 111 -0.92 -15.21 6.60
N GLY A 112 -0.46 -14.34 5.69
CA GLY A 112 -0.41 -14.65 4.25
C GLY A 112 -1.79 -14.69 3.60
N ILE A 113 -1.78 -15.03 2.32
CA ILE A 113 -2.96 -15.08 1.45
C ILE A 113 -3.02 -16.46 0.81
N ALA A 114 -4.21 -17.06 0.78
CA ALA A 114 -4.43 -18.35 0.14
C ALA A 114 -4.18 -18.25 -1.37
N PRO A 115 -3.65 -19.29 -2.02
CA PRO A 115 -3.37 -19.26 -3.46
C PRO A 115 -4.58 -18.92 -4.33
N GLU A 116 -5.76 -19.35 -3.94
CA GLU A 116 -7.03 -19.09 -4.63
C GLU A 116 -7.48 -17.62 -4.49
N ASP A 117 -7.11 -16.94 -3.40
CA ASP A 117 -7.44 -15.54 -3.15
C ASP A 117 -6.43 -14.59 -3.83
N LEU A 118 -5.15 -14.98 -3.92
CA LEU A 118 -4.05 -14.13 -4.35
C LEU A 118 -4.27 -13.44 -5.71
N PRO A 119 -4.78 -14.09 -6.76
CA PRO A 119 -5.05 -13.44 -8.04
C PRO A 119 -6.12 -12.35 -7.97
N ARG A 120 -6.97 -12.39 -6.95
CA ARG A 120 -8.18 -11.59 -6.82
C ARG A 120 -8.08 -10.42 -5.84
N ILE A 121 -6.98 -10.30 -5.08
CA ILE A 121 -6.86 -9.29 -4.00
C ILE A 121 -6.94 -7.84 -4.49
N PHE A 122 -6.71 -7.60 -5.78
CA PHE A 122 -6.84 -6.28 -6.42
C PHE A 122 -8.19 -6.07 -7.12
N GLU A 123 -9.11 -7.04 -7.08
CA GLU A 123 -10.46 -6.89 -7.61
C GLU A 123 -11.33 -6.01 -6.70
N LYS A 124 -12.23 -5.23 -7.31
CA LYS A 124 -13.16 -4.35 -6.58
C LYS A 124 -14.07 -5.14 -5.64
N GLY A 125 -14.05 -4.79 -4.36
CA GLY A 125 -14.93 -5.39 -3.36
C GLY A 125 -14.50 -6.80 -2.91
N TYR A 126 -13.33 -7.28 -3.37
CA TYR A 126 -12.85 -8.59 -2.95
C TYR A 126 -12.18 -8.52 -1.59
N THR A 127 -12.64 -9.33 -0.65
CA THR A 127 -12.13 -9.33 0.73
C THR A 127 -11.38 -10.60 1.12
N GLY A 128 -11.39 -11.63 0.28
CA GLY A 128 -10.80 -12.94 0.58
C GLY A 128 -11.46 -13.65 1.77
N TYR A 129 -10.98 -14.84 2.12
CA TYR A 129 -11.49 -15.60 3.27
C TYR A 129 -11.29 -14.84 4.59
N ASN A 130 -10.09 -14.35 4.84
CA ASN A 130 -9.75 -13.62 6.08
C ASN A 130 -10.45 -12.26 6.17
N GLY A 131 -10.66 -11.59 5.04
CA GLY A 131 -11.41 -10.33 4.99
C GLY A 131 -12.91 -10.51 5.24
N ARG A 132 -13.47 -11.65 4.87
CA ARG A 132 -14.89 -11.97 5.17
C ARG A 132 -15.14 -12.20 6.65
N LEU A 133 -14.14 -12.67 7.39
CA LEU A 133 -14.18 -12.79 8.85
C LEU A 133 -14.06 -11.42 9.54
N ASP A 134 -13.42 -10.46 8.89
CA ASP A 134 -13.37 -9.07 9.35
C ASP A 134 -14.53 -8.28 8.71
N LYS A 135 -15.62 -8.12 9.44
CA LYS A 135 -16.81 -7.34 9.03
C LYS A 135 -16.51 -5.89 8.60
N LYS A 136 -15.27 -5.42 8.79
CA LYS A 136 -14.80 -4.06 8.50
C LYS A 136 -13.92 -3.98 7.24
N ALA A 137 -13.67 -5.10 6.54
CA ALA A 137 -12.92 -5.09 5.30
C ALA A 137 -13.82 -4.63 4.14
N SER A 138 -13.48 -3.51 3.51
CA SER A 138 -14.24 -2.95 2.38
C SER A 138 -13.95 -3.63 1.04
N GLY A 139 -12.78 -4.27 0.90
CA GLY A 139 -12.29 -4.82 -0.37
C GLY A 139 -11.97 -3.75 -1.43
N ILE A 140 -11.88 -2.47 -1.03
CA ILE A 140 -11.66 -1.34 -1.95
C ILE A 140 -10.21 -0.88 -1.93
N GLY A 141 -9.48 -1.03 -0.81
CA GLY A 141 -8.15 -0.44 -0.63
C GLY A 141 -7.12 -0.89 -1.67
N LEU A 142 -6.90 -2.19 -1.86
CA LEU A 142 -5.95 -2.71 -2.85
C LEU A 142 -6.43 -2.48 -4.30
N TYR A 143 -7.74 -2.52 -4.55
CA TYR A 143 -8.31 -2.13 -5.83
C TYR A 143 -7.94 -0.69 -6.20
N LEU A 144 -8.08 0.25 -5.27
CA LEU A 144 -7.66 1.64 -5.48
C LEU A 144 -6.15 1.75 -5.71
N CYS A 145 -5.34 1.01 -4.95
CA CYS A 145 -3.90 0.97 -5.16
C CYS A 145 -3.55 0.56 -6.60
N ARG A 146 -4.23 -0.45 -7.14
CA ARG A 146 -4.02 -0.89 -8.53
C ARG A 146 -4.39 0.21 -9.52
N ARG A 147 -5.58 0.81 -9.40
CA ARG A 147 -6.00 1.90 -10.27
C ARG A 147 -5.08 3.11 -10.23
N ILE A 148 -4.65 3.51 -9.03
CA ILE A 148 -3.71 4.62 -8.85
C ILE A 148 -2.37 4.29 -9.53
N CYS A 149 -1.82 3.10 -9.30
CA CYS A 149 -0.58 2.67 -9.94
C CYS A 149 -0.70 2.70 -11.47
N ASP A 150 -1.78 2.16 -12.03
CA ASP A 150 -2.04 2.15 -13.47
C ASP A 150 -2.08 3.60 -14.02
N ASN A 151 -2.76 4.52 -13.33
CA ASN A 151 -2.83 5.93 -13.73
C ASN A 151 -1.48 6.67 -13.61
N LEU A 152 -0.62 6.26 -12.68
CA LEU A 152 0.72 6.83 -12.49
C LEU A 152 1.79 6.18 -13.39
N GLY A 153 1.43 5.17 -14.20
CA GLY A 153 2.37 4.40 -14.99
C GLY A 153 3.24 3.45 -14.15
N HIS A 154 2.82 3.15 -12.93
CA HIS A 154 3.47 2.18 -12.04
C HIS A 154 2.78 0.82 -12.11
N ARG A 155 3.44 -0.22 -11.58
CA ARG A 155 2.82 -1.55 -11.44
C ARG A 155 2.85 -2.00 -9.99
N ILE A 156 1.78 -2.69 -9.57
CA ILE A 156 1.64 -3.29 -8.25
C ILE A 156 1.25 -4.75 -8.37
N TRP A 157 1.89 -5.62 -7.59
CA TRP A 157 1.52 -7.04 -7.47
C TRP A 157 1.92 -7.58 -6.12
N ALA A 158 1.52 -8.81 -5.83
CA ALA A 158 1.79 -9.48 -4.57
C ALA A 158 2.34 -10.89 -4.76
N ASN A 159 3.20 -11.30 -3.83
CA ASN A 159 3.55 -12.69 -3.58
C ASN A 159 3.20 -13.00 -2.14
N SER A 160 2.61 -14.14 -1.89
CA SER A 160 2.20 -14.54 -0.55
C SER A 160 2.15 -16.07 -0.42
N SER A 161 2.34 -16.52 0.81
CA SER A 161 2.12 -17.90 1.20
C SER A 161 1.47 -17.91 2.58
N VAL A 162 0.51 -18.82 2.78
CA VAL A 162 -0.21 -18.96 4.04
C VAL A 162 0.78 -19.17 5.19
N ASN A 163 0.61 -18.42 6.26
CA ASN A 163 1.46 -18.39 7.47
C ASN A 163 2.93 -17.96 7.25
N GLN A 164 3.29 -17.47 6.06
CA GLN A 164 4.64 -16.96 5.79
C GLN A 164 4.66 -15.45 5.51
N GLY A 165 3.48 -14.84 5.42
CA GLY A 165 3.31 -13.42 5.15
C GLY A 165 3.12 -13.07 3.68
N THR A 166 3.14 -11.78 3.41
CA THR A 166 2.89 -11.21 2.10
C THR A 166 3.98 -10.22 1.73
N VAL A 167 4.31 -10.17 0.45
CA VAL A 167 5.17 -9.13 -0.14
C VAL A 167 4.36 -8.40 -1.19
N ILE A 168 4.17 -7.11 -1.00
CA ILE A 168 3.65 -6.22 -2.04
C ILE A 168 4.83 -5.58 -2.76
N TRP A 169 4.84 -5.65 -4.07
CA TRP A 169 5.81 -5.07 -4.95
C TRP A 169 5.23 -3.86 -5.67
N LEU A 170 6.02 -2.81 -5.76
CA LEU A 170 5.74 -1.62 -6.55
C LEU A 170 6.90 -1.39 -7.52
N ASP A 171 6.64 -1.56 -8.83
CA ASP A 171 7.56 -1.14 -9.88
C ASP A 171 7.26 0.33 -10.19
N LEU A 172 8.19 1.19 -9.82
CA LEU A 172 8.07 2.64 -9.92
C LEU A 172 8.75 3.20 -11.18
N LYS A 173 9.18 2.33 -12.08
CA LYS A 173 9.64 2.76 -13.41
C LYS A 173 8.46 3.42 -14.12
N SER A 174 8.63 4.67 -14.52
CA SER A 174 7.69 5.31 -15.44
C SER A 174 7.79 4.60 -16.79
N ALA A 175 6.66 4.13 -17.32
CA ALA A 175 6.59 3.81 -18.73
C ALA A 175 6.98 5.08 -19.51
N PRO A 176 7.77 5.01 -20.59
CA PRO A 176 7.96 6.15 -21.46
C PRO A 176 6.57 6.65 -21.85
N LEU A 177 6.26 7.93 -21.60
CA LEU A 177 5.12 8.57 -22.22
C LEU A 177 5.37 8.47 -23.72
N GLU A 178 4.61 7.62 -24.42
CA GLU A 178 4.53 7.70 -25.87
C GLU A 178 3.92 9.07 -26.17
N VAL A 179 4.79 10.00 -26.54
CA VAL A 179 4.38 11.30 -27.05
C VAL A 179 3.93 11.02 -28.49
N GLU A 180 2.60 10.93 -28.70
CA GLU A 180 2.03 11.07 -30.04
C GLU A 180 2.15 12.50 -30.55
#